data_d913cee61da64824b26a15aa2b07d433
#
_entry.id   d913cee61da64824b26a15aa2b07d433
#
_cell.length_a   1.000
_cell.length_b   1.000
_cell.length_c   1.000
_cell.angle_alpha   90.00
_cell.angle_beta   90.00
_cell.angle_gamma   90.00
#
_symmetry.space_group_name_H-M   'P 1'
#
loop_
_entity.id
_entity.type
_entity.pdbx_description
1 polymer ?
#
loop_
_entity_poly.entity_id
_entity_poly.type
_entity_poly.pdbx_seq_one_letter_code
_entity_poly.pdbx_strand_id
1 'polypeptide(L)'
;MQSEVEHRNATGVVHEINNSVGFVDANLNVLQSYVHDLLDVVKAYQAAGKDPLLLQAAHAKAIENDMPYLRQDVDILVQECRDNLARVRRAAVVRLNTPE
;
A
#
# COMPACT_ATOMS: atom_id res chain seq x y z
N MET A 1 -26.84 30.52 3.64
CA MET A 1 -26.09 30.15 2.43
C MET A 1 -24.62 29.94 2.68
N GLN A 2 -23.93 30.88 3.30
CA GLN A 2 -22.50 30.75 3.58
C GLN A 2 -22.17 29.56 4.50
N SER A 3 -22.97 29.33 5.53
CA SER A 3 -22.78 28.17 6.42
C SER A 3 -23.00 26.83 5.73
N GLU A 4 -23.91 26.77 4.74
CA GLU A 4 -24.12 25.56 3.95
C GLU A 4 -22.92 25.25 3.06
N VAL A 5 -22.33 26.26 2.42
CA VAL A 5 -21.14 26.12 1.59
C VAL A 5 -19.96 25.67 2.45
N GLU A 6 -19.76 26.27 3.60
CA GLU A 6 -18.70 25.88 4.54
C GLU A 6 -18.87 24.44 5.02
N HIS A 7 -20.11 24.03 5.32
CA HIS A 7 -20.41 22.66 5.74
C HIS A 7 -20.12 21.66 4.61
N ARG A 8 -20.51 21.97 3.37
CA ARG A 8 -20.21 21.14 2.22
C ARG A 8 -18.72 20.99 1.98
N ASN A 9 -17.97 22.10 2.09
CA ASN A 9 -16.52 22.07 1.93
C ASN A 9 -15.85 21.22 3.00
N ALA A 10 -16.27 21.35 4.24
CA ALA A 10 -15.77 20.53 5.35
C ALA A 10 -16.08 19.04 5.14
N THR A 11 -17.32 18.74 4.72
CA THR A 11 -17.73 17.36 4.41
C THR A 11 -16.93 16.80 3.25
N GLY A 12 -16.71 17.59 2.18
CA GLY A 12 -15.90 17.20 1.04
C GLY A 12 -14.45 16.87 1.42
N VAL A 13 -13.85 17.69 2.29
CA VAL A 13 -12.48 17.45 2.78
C VAL A 13 -12.42 16.16 3.60
N VAL A 14 -13.39 15.94 4.48
CA VAL A 14 -13.46 14.70 5.28
C VAL A 14 -13.60 13.48 4.37
N HIS A 15 -14.45 13.54 3.35
CA HIS A 15 -14.61 12.45 2.40
C HIS A 15 -13.32 12.18 1.63
N GLU A 16 -12.63 13.22 1.18
CA GLU A 16 -11.36 13.07 0.46
C GLU A 16 -10.31 12.43 1.36
N ILE A 17 -10.19 12.87 2.61
CA ILE A 17 -9.24 12.30 3.57
C ILE A 17 -9.59 10.84 3.84
N ASN A 18 -10.85 10.52 4.12
CA ASN A 18 -11.29 9.16 4.40
C ASN A 18 -11.04 8.23 3.22
N ASN A 19 -11.32 8.68 1.99
CA ASN A 19 -11.07 7.90 0.80
C ASN A 19 -9.57 7.62 0.63
N SER A 20 -8.73 8.65 0.78
CA SER A 20 -7.29 8.50 0.65
C SER A 20 -6.70 7.59 1.72
N VAL A 21 -7.16 7.71 2.96
CA VAL A 21 -6.75 6.81 4.06
C VAL A 21 -7.18 5.38 3.77
N GLY A 22 -8.40 5.19 3.25
CA GLY A 22 -8.90 3.87 2.86
C GLY A 22 -8.04 3.22 1.78
N PHE A 23 -7.60 3.97 0.78
CA PHE A 23 -6.68 3.46 -0.26
C PHE A 23 -5.32 3.09 0.33
N VAL A 24 -4.78 3.91 1.22
CA VAL A 24 -3.50 3.60 1.88
C VAL A 24 -3.62 2.31 2.70
N ASP A 25 -4.69 2.18 3.47
CA ASP A 25 -4.94 0.99 4.29
C ASP A 25 -5.04 -0.28 3.43
N ALA A 26 -5.81 -0.22 2.35
CA ALA A 26 -5.95 -1.34 1.41
C ALA A 26 -4.60 -1.72 0.80
N ASN A 27 -3.80 -0.74 0.37
CA ASN A 27 -2.49 -0.99 -0.21
C ASN A 27 -1.50 -1.56 0.82
N LEU A 28 -1.57 -1.12 2.07
CA LEU A 28 -0.74 -1.67 3.14
C LEU A 28 -1.08 -3.14 3.42
N ASN A 29 -2.36 -3.51 3.35
CA ASN A 29 -2.77 -4.92 3.50
C ASN A 29 -2.19 -5.79 2.40
N VAL A 30 -2.20 -5.32 1.15
CA VAL A 30 -1.59 -6.04 0.02
C VAL A 30 -0.09 -6.14 0.20
N LEU A 31 0.57 -5.05 0.59
CA LEU A 31 2.02 -5.04 0.86
C LEU A 31 2.40 -6.02 1.97
N GLN A 32 1.59 -6.12 3.01
CA GLN A 32 1.79 -7.09 4.09
C GLN A 32 1.75 -8.53 3.56
N SER A 33 0.77 -8.84 2.70
CA SER A 33 0.68 -10.15 2.04
C SER A 33 1.93 -10.46 1.21
N TYR A 34 2.44 -9.48 0.47
CA TYR A 34 3.66 -9.64 -0.32
C TYR A 34 4.88 -9.91 0.56
N VAL A 35 4.98 -9.23 1.70
CA VAL A 35 6.07 -9.48 2.66
C VAL A 35 6.00 -10.91 3.19
N HIS A 36 4.81 -11.39 3.54
CA HIS A 36 4.62 -12.78 3.96
C HIS A 36 5.04 -13.77 2.88
N ASP A 37 4.65 -13.54 1.64
CA ASP A 37 5.02 -14.39 0.52
C ASP A 37 6.54 -14.41 0.30
N LEU A 38 7.17 -13.25 0.38
CA LEU A 38 8.64 -13.13 0.27
C LEU A 38 9.34 -13.88 1.39
N LEU A 39 8.88 -13.74 2.63
CA LEU A 39 9.46 -14.42 3.77
C LEU A 39 9.32 -15.94 3.66
N ASP A 40 8.21 -16.42 3.10
CA ASP A 40 8.00 -17.85 2.85
C ASP A 40 9.03 -18.38 1.85
N VAL A 41 9.30 -17.63 0.78
CA VAL A 41 10.32 -18.00 -0.22
C VAL A 41 11.70 -18.00 0.41
N VAL A 42 12.03 -16.98 1.22
CA VAL A 42 13.31 -16.91 1.93
C VAL A 42 13.48 -18.11 2.86
N LYS A 43 12.45 -18.45 3.61
CA LYS A 43 12.48 -19.63 4.51
C LYS A 43 12.75 -20.92 3.73
N ALA A 44 12.09 -21.08 2.57
CA ALA A 44 12.29 -22.26 1.73
C ALA A 44 13.73 -22.37 1.24
N TYR A 45 14.35 -21.27 0.82
CA TYR A 45 15.74 -21.26 0.40
C TYR A 45 16.70 -21.50 1.57
N GLN A 46 16.43 -20.93 2.74
CA GLN A 46 17.25 -21.16 3.94
C GLN A 46 17.20 -22.62 4.36
N ALA A 47 16.02 -23.23 4.36
CA ALA A 47 15.84 -24.64 4.70
C ALA A 47 16.49 -25.56 3.67
N ALA A 48 16.52 -25.15 2.40
CA ALA A 48 17.10 -25.98 1.32
C ALA A 48 18.61 -26.14 1.45
N GLY A 49 19.31 -25.09 1.90
CA GLY A 49 20.77 -25.11 1.94
C GLY A 49 21.35 -25.45 0.56
N LYS A 50 22.05 -26.57 0.46
CA LYS A 50 22.65 -27.06 -0.77
C LYS A 50 21.92 -28.29 -1.35
N ASP A 51 20.81 -28.71 -0.75
CA ASP A 51 20.05 -29.87 -1.21
C ASP A 51 19.35 -29.57 -2.53
N PRO A 52 19.67 -30.30 -3.63
CA PRO A 52 19.09 -29.99 -4.93
C PRO A 52 17.57 -30.13 -4.99
N LEU A 53 16.98 -31.08 -4.28
CA LEU A 53 15.55 -31.31 -4.28
C LEU A 53 14.82 -30.19 -3.53
N LEU A 54 15.35 -29.75 -2.41
CA LEU A 54 14.79 -28.64 -1.63
C LEU A 54 14.97 -27.31 -2.37
N LEU A 55 16.10 -27.12 -3.06
CA LEU A 55 16.30 -25.95 -3.92
C LEU A 55 15.28 -25.90 -5.05
N GLN A 56 14.99 -27.04 -5.67
CA GLN A 56 13.98 -27.13 -6.71
C GLN A 56 12.59 -26.75 -6.16
N ALA A 57 12.26 -27.22 -4.98
CA ALA A 57 11.01 -26.87 -4.30
C ALA A 57 10.93 -25.38 -3.98
N ALA A 58 12.04 -24.77 -3.53
CA ALA A 58 12.12 -23.35 -3.28
C ALA A 58 11.93 -22.51 -4.54
N HIS A 59 12.53 -22.93 -5.66
CA HIS A 59 12.33 -22.30 -6.97
C HIS A 59 10.86 -22.37 -7.40
N ALA A 60 10.22 -23.52 -7.22
CA ALA A 60 8.81 -23.71 -7.55
C ALA A 60 7.94 -22.76 -6.73
N LYS A 61 8.25 -22.59 -5.45
CA LYS A 61 7.53 -21.66 -4.58
C LYS A 61 7.69 -20.21 -5.02
N ALA A 62 8.89 -19.80 -5.43
CA ALA A 62 9.15 -18.47 -5.95
C ALA A 62 8.34 -18.20 -7.23
N ILE A 63 8.24 -19.19 -8.12
CA ILE A 63 7.43 -19.09 -9.34
C ILE A 63 5.95 -19.02 -9.00
N GLU A 64 5.47 -19.82 -8.07
CA GLU A 64 4.08 -19.83 -7.61
C GLU A 64 3.67 -18.46 -7.07
N ASN A 65 4.55 -17.79 -6.33
CA ASN A 65 4.31 -16.47 -5.76
C ASN A 65 4.58 -15.34 -6.76
N ASP A 66 4.95 -15.66 -7.98
CA ASP A 66 5.21 -14.68 -9.06
C ASP A 66 6.07 -13.49 -8.60
N MET A 67 7.32 -13.79 -8.25
CA MET A 67 8.25 -12.77 -7.73
C MET A 67 8.44 -11.56 -8.64
N PRO A 68 8.55 -11.70 -9.99
CA PRO A 68 8.67 -10.53 -10.86
C PRO A 68 7.46 -9.60 -10.80
N TYR A 69 6.24 -10.15 -10.77
CA TYR A 69 5.02 -9.35 -10.63
C TYR A 69 4.98 -8.62 -9.28
N LEU A 70 5.28 -9.34 -8.21
CA LEU A 70 5.31 -8.81 -6.85
C LEU A 70 6.29 -7.64 -6.75
N ARG A 71 7.49 -7.79 -7.31
CA ARG A 71 8.52 -6.75 -7.31
C ARG A 71 8.04 -5.49 -8.00
N GLN A 72 7.38 -5.63 -9.14
CA GLN A 72 6.82 -4.50 -9.89
C GLN A 72 5.66 -3.85 -9.14
N ASP A 73 4.75 -4.66 -8.60
CA ASP A 73 3.54 -4.18 -7.95
C ASP A 73 3.85 -3.46 -6.63
N VAL A 74 4.87 -3.89 -5.89
CA VAL A 74 5.31 -3.21 -4.66
C VAL A 74 5.63 -1.74 -4.93
N ASP A 75 6.36 -1.43 -5.99
CA ASP A 75 6.71 -0.06 -6.33
C ASP A 75 5.47 0.77 -6.66
N ILE A 76 4.53 0.19 -7.39
CA ILE A 76 3.25 0.84 -7.73
C ILE A 76 2.45 1.14 -6.46
N LEU A 77 2.31 0.15 -5.57
CA LEU A 77 1.54 0.31 -4.33
C LEU A 77 2.16 1.35 -3.41
N VAL A 78 3.48 1.37 -3.30
CA VAL A 78 4.19 2.37 -2.48
C VAL A 78 3.95 3.77 -3.05
N GLN A 79 4.04 3.93 -4.37
CA GLN A 79 3.81 5.23 -5.01
C GLN A 79 2.37 5.70 -4.83
N GLU A 80 1.39 4.80 -4.96
CA GLU A 80 -0.01 5.11 -4.70
C GLU A 80 -0.24 5.55 -3.26
N CYS A 81 0.40 4.89 -2.29
CA CYS A 81 0.33 5.28 -0.89
C CYS A 81 0.89 6.70 -0.69
N ARG A 82 2.02 7.01 -1.29
CA ARG A 82 2.63 8.35 -1.21
C ARG A 82 1.73 9.41 -1.80
N ASP A 83 1.13 9.13 -2.95
CA ASP A 83 0.22 10.05 -3.63
C ASP A 83 -1.02 10.34 -2.78
N ASN A 84 -1.60 9.31 -2.18
CA ASN A 84 -2.76 9.46 -1.30
C ASN A 84 -2.41 10.22 -0.01
N LEU A 85 -1.25 9.95 0.58
CA LEU A 85 -0.78 10.68 1.75
C LEU A 85 -0.52 12.16 1.43
N ALA A 86 -0.01 12.46 0.23
CA ALA A 86 0.16 13.83 -0.22
C ALA A 86 -1.18 14.55 -0.34
N ARG A 87 -2.22 13.87 -0.82
CA ARG A 87 -3.58 14.41 -0.87
C ARG A 87 -4.11 14.74 0.53
N VAL A 88 -3.89 13.83 1.48
CA VAL A 88 -4.29 14.04 2.88
C VAL A 88 -3.60 15.28 3.45
N ARG A 89 -2.30 15.42 3.22
CA ARG A 89 -1.55 16.59 3.69
C ARG A 89 -2.07 17.89 3.08
N ARG A 90 -2.32 17.90 1.78
CA ARG A 90 -2.84 19.09 1.10
C ARG A 90 -4.22 19.46 1.62
N ALA A 91 -5.09 18.50 1.81
CA ALA A 91 -6.42 18.72 2.36
C ALA A 91 -6.35 19.30 3.78
N ALA A 92 -5.48 18.75 4.62
CA ALA A 92 -5.28 19.22 5.98
C ALA A 92 -4.71 20.66 6.03
N VAL A 93 -3.71 20.97 5.17
CA VAL A 93 -3.10 22.29 5.08
C VAL A 93 -4.11 23.33 4.61
N VAL A 94 -4.86 23.02 3.56
CA VAL A 94 -5.91 23.91 3.03
C VAL A 94 -6.95 24.19 4.13
N ARG A 95 -7.36 23.18 4.87
CA ARG A 95 -8.31 23.32 5.97
C ARG A 95 -7.79 24.24 7.07
N LEU A 96 -6.51 24.10 7.45
CA LEU A 96 -5.89 24.91 8.49
C LEU A 96 -5.63 26.34 8.06
N ASN A 97 -5.35 26.57 6.78
CA ASN A 97 -4.99 27.88 6.24
C ASN A 97 -6.17 28.67 5.68
N THR A 98 -7.36 28.08 5.60
CA THR A 98 -8.56 28.77 5.12
C THR A 98 -9.03 29.76 6.16
N PRO A 99 -9.12 31.06 5.84
CA PRO A 99 -9.65 32.07 6.79
C PRO A 99 -11.11 31.76 7.11
N GLU A 100 -11.47 31.98 8.34
CA GLU A 100 -12.85 31.83 8.81
C GLU A 100 -13.77 32.95 8.30
#